data_f75236c2923b5df504dbe1754f720f8a
#
_entry.id   f75236c2923b5df504dbe1754f720f8a
#
_cell.length_a   1.000
_cell.length_b   1.000
_cell.length_c   1.000
_cell.angle_alpha   90.00
_cell.angle_beta   90.00
_cell.angle_gamma   90.00
#
_symmetry.space_group_name_H-M   'P 1'
#
loop_
_entity.id
_entity.type
_entity.pdbx_description
1 polymer ?
#
loop_
_entity_poly.entity_id
_entity_poly.type
_entity_poly.pdbx_seq_one_letter_code
_entity_poly.pdbx_strand_id
1 'polypeptide(L)'
;MSSATNLDASDPLAHFREQFVHNLDEPGLIYLDGNSLGRLPKRSALAAANLINDQWGNRLIRRWNEGWFEIPNRVGDLIGKLIGAHAGEVVLADNTSVCLFKGAVAALKAQPGRTEILTDDMNFPSDIQILRSAAECMGPEYTVKIIRTDGISGSLDSVRNHLGDQTALVSLSQVAYKSGWLWDLSDV
;
A
#
# COMPACT_ATOMS: atom_id res chain seq x y z
N MET A 1 -20.72 -30.05 -9.03
CA MET A 1 -20.25 -28.62 -8.98
C MET A 1 -21.48 -27.75 -9.02
N SER A 2 -21.68 -26.87 -8.05
CA SER A 2 -22.76 -25.87 -8.14
C SER A 2 -22.43 -24.93 -9.31
N SER A 3 -23.44 -24.58 -10.14
CA SER A 3 -23.21 -23.62 -11.22
C SER A 3 -22.85 -22.26 -10.63
N ALA A 4 -22.09 -21.45 -11.37
CA ALA A 4 -21.72 -20.08 -10.96
C ALA A 4 -22.97 -19.28 -10.54
N THR A 5 -24.09 -19.46 -11.25
CA THR A 5 -25.39 -18.85 -10.94
C THR A 5 -25.90 -19.19 -9.52
N ASN A 6 -25.69 -20.43 -9.06
CA ASN A 6 -26.13 -20.81 -7.72
C ASN A 6 -25.22 -20.17 -6.64
N LEU A 7 -23.93 -20.02 -6.92
CA LEU A 7 -22.99 -19.32 -6.04
C LEU A 7 -23.35 -17.83 -5.94
N ASP A 8 -23.62 -17.19 -7.07
CA ASP A 8 -24.04 -15.78 -7.11
C ASP A 8 -25.34 -15.56 -6.33
N ALA A 9 -26.31 -16.47 -6.46
CA ALA A 9 -27.60 -16.36 -5.77
C ALA A 9 -27.48 -16.54 -4.23
N SER A 10 -26.45 -17.23 -3.78
CA SER A 10 -26.19 -17.48 -2.36
C SER A 10 -25.12 -16.56 -1.76
N ASP A 11 -24.56 -15.64 -2.53
CA ASP A 11 -23.51 -14.72 -2.04
C ASP A 11 -24.07 -13.69 -1.06
N PRO A 12 -23.70 -13.75 0.24
CA PRO A 12 -24.16 -12.78 1.23
C PRO A 12 -23.66 -11.35 0.96
N LEU A 13 -22.62 -11.18 0.11
CA LEU A 13 -22.03 -9.91 -0.24
C LEU A 13 -22.58 -9.31 -1.54
N ALA A 14 -23.48 -10.01 -2.24
CA ALA A 14 -24.03 -9.57 -3.54
C ALA A 14 -24.58 -8.14 -3.49
N HIS A 15 -25.21 -7.74 -2.37
CA HIS A 15 -25.79 -6.41 -2.19
C HIS A 15 -24.75 -5.28 -2.21
N PHE A 16 -23.46 -5.56 -1.92
CA PHE A 16 -22.41 -4.54 -1.98
C PHE A 16 -22.11 -4.11 -3.42
N ARG A 17 -22.38 -4.94 -4.42
CA ARG A 17 -22.16 -4.60 -5.83
C ARG A 17 -22.83 -3.28 -6.19
N GLU A 18 -24.04 -3.05 -5.70
CA GLU A 18 -24.82 -1.84 -5.99
C GLU A 18 -24.26 -0.57 -5.36
N GLN A 19 -23.30 -0.68 -4.46
CA GLN A 19 -22.64 0.46 -3.83
C GLN A 19 -21.53 1.07 -4.69
N PHE A 20 -21.15 0.41 -5.78
CA PHE A 20 -20.11 0.87 -6.69
C PHE A 20 -20.69 1.42 -7.98
N VAL A 21 -19.89 2.28 -8.64
CA VAL A 21 -20.21 2.76 -9.99
C VAL A 21 -19.88 1.65 -10.99
N HIS A 22 -20.84 1.31 -11.84
CA HIS A 22 -20.67 0.39 -12.95
C HIS A 22 -20.63 1.16 -14.26
N ASN A 23 -19.75 0.74 -15.17
CA ASN A 23 -19.72 1.29 -16.52
C ASN A 23 -20.93 0.75 -17.30
N LEU A 24 -21.82 1.66 -17.66
CA LEU A 24 -23.03 1.32 -18.42
C LEU A 24 -22.74 1.13 -19.92
N ASP A 25 -21.64 1.72 -20.41
CA ASP A 25 -21.23 1.62 -21.82
C ASP A 25 -20.53 0.30 -22.14
N GLU A 26 -20.05 -0.40 -21.12
CA GLU A 26 -19.37 -1.70 -21.22
C GLU A 26 -19.95 -2.72 -20.25
N PRO A 27 -21.20 -3.15 -20.43
CA PRO A 27 -21.88 -4.04 -19.47
C PRO A 27 -21.25 -5.42 -19.33
N GLY A 28 -20.41 -5.84 -20.29
CA GLY A 28 -19.66 -7.10 -20.26
C GLY A 28 -18.27 -7.01 -19.66
N LEU A 29 -17.83 -5.84 -19.19
CA LEU A 29 -16.51 -5.67 -18.61
C LEU A 29 -16.35 -6.47 -17.32
N ILE A 30 -15.43 -7.43 -17.32
CA ILE A 30 -14.96 -8.16 -16.14
C ILE A 30 -13.68 -7.47 -15.66
N TYR A 31 -13.80 -6.65 -14.60
CA TYR A 31 -12.68 -5.92 -14.02
C TYR A 31 -12.15 -6.64 -12.79
N LEU A 32 -10.94 -7.19 -12.88
CA LEU A 32 -10.28 -7.96 -11.82
C LEU A 32 -9.01 -7.30 -11.27
N ASP A 33 -8.70 -6.07 -11.72
CA ASP A 33 -7.50 -5.34 -11.32
C ASP A 33 -7.78 -4.30 -10.20
N GLY A 34 -8.61 -4.68 -9.25
CA GLY A 34 -8.99 -3.82 -8.12
C GLY A 34 -7.84 -3.52 -7.15
N ASN A 35 -6.75 -4.28 -7.21
CA ASN A 35 -5.50 -4.01 -6.48
C ASN A 35 -4.73 -2.81 -7.05
N SER A 36 -4.79 -2.56 -8.36
CA SER A 36 -4.20 -1.37 -8.98
C SER A 36 -5.08 -0.14 -8.79
N LEU A 37 -6.37 -0.25 -9.12
CA LEU A 37 -7.37 0.79 -8.91
C LEU A 37 -8.73 0.16 -8.62
N GLY A 38 -9.23 0.31 -7.41
CA GLY A 38 -10.54 -0.18 -7.00
C GLY A 38 -11.68 0.53 -7.75
N ARG A 39 -12.81 -0.17 -7.96
CA ARG A 39 -14.02 0.47 -8.47
C ARG A 39 -14.46 1.60 -7.55
N LEU A 40 -14.93 2.69 -8.15
CA LEU A 40 -15.39 3.88 -7.42
C LEU A 40 -16.64 3.58 -6.58
N PRO A 41 -16.61 3.68 -5.24
CA PRO A 41 -17.80 3.64 -4.43
C PRO A 41 -18.67 4.88 -4.69
N LYS A 42 -19.98 4.72 -4.82
CA LYS A 42 -20.91 5.86 -5.03
C LYS A 42 -20.80 6.90 -3.91
N ARG A 43 -20.60 6.45 -2.67
CA ARG A 43 -20.38 7.34 -1.51
C ARG A 43 -19.11 8.18 -1.63
N SER A 44 -18.04 7.63 -2.20
CA SER A 44 -16.78 8.38 -2.41
C SER A 44 -16.95 9.48 -3.45
N ALA A 45 -17.69 9.23 -4.52
CA ALA A 45 -18.02 10.25 -5.51
C ALA A 45 -18.79 11.43 -4.89
N LEU A 46 -19.80 11.13 -4.06
CA LEU A 46 -20.59 12.15 -3.36
C LEU A 46 -19.74 12.92 -2.34
N ALA A 47 -18.86 12.21 -1.60
CA ALA A 47 -17.96 12.84 -0.62
C ALA A 47 -16.96 13.79 -1.32
N ALA A 48 -16.41 13.39 -2.47
CA ALA A 48 -15.52 14.23 -3.26
C ALA A 48 -16.23 15.49 -3.79
N ALA A 49 -17.45 15.35 -4.29
CA ALA A 49 -18.26 16.48 -4.72
C ALA A 49 -18.58 17.46 -3.56
N ASN A 50 -18.92 16.94 -2.39
CA ASN A 50 -19.13 17.76 -1.19
C ASN A 50 -17.84 18.47 -0.75
N LEU A 51 -16.71 17.75 -0.77
CA LEU A 51 -15.41 18.32 -0.42
C LEU A 51 -15.09 19.54 -1.30
N ILE A 52 -15.29 19.43 -2.61
CA ILE A 52 -14.99 20.50 -3.55
C ILE A 52 -15.99 21.66 -3.42
N ASN A 53 -17.27 21.37 -3.47
CA ASN A 53 -18.31 22.40 -3.62
C ASN A 53 -18.61 23.11 -2.29
N ASP A 54 -18.69 22.39 -1.19
CA ASP A 54 -19.05 22.94 0.10
C ASP A 54 -17.83 23.21 0.99
N GLN A 55 -17.04 22.16 1.28
CA GLN A 55 -15.97 22.27 2.25
C GLN A 55 -14.86 23.21 1.77
N TRP A 56 -14.44 23.11 0.52
CA TRP A 56 -13.48 24.05 -0.07
C TRP A 56 -14.20 25.29 -0.58
N GLY A 57 -15.21 25.15 -1.46
CA GLY A 57 -15.86 26.30 -2.11
C GLY A 57 -16.48 27.31 -1.14
N ASN A 58 -17.17 26.85 -0.11
CA ASN A 58 -17.88 27.70 0.83
C ASN A 58 -17.11 27.98 2.11
N ARG A 59 -16.37 26.99 2.65
CA ARG A 59 -15.70 27.13 3.95
C ARG A 59 -14.28 27.65 3.85
N LEU A 60 -13.58 27.40 2.72
CA LEU A 60 -12.22 27.87 2.45
C LEU A 60 -11.26 27.46 3.59
N ILE A 61 -10.34 28.35 3.99
CA ILE A 61 -9.35 28.07 5.05
C ILE A 61 -9.96 27.68 6.41
N ARG A 62 -11.18 28.11 6.71
CA ARG A 62 -11.87 27.75 7.97
C ARG A 62 -12.03 26.25 8.13
N ARG A 63 -12.14 25.51 7.01
CA ARG A 63 -12.34 24.06 7.04
C ARG A 63 -11.20 23.30 7.72
N TRP A 64 -10.01 23.86 7.79
CA TRP A 64 -8.90 23.30 8.55
C TRP A 64 -9.29 23.05 10.01
N ASN A 65 -9.80 24.06 10.67
CA ASN A 65 -10.21 23.98 12.08
C ASN A 65 -11.60 23.30 12.27
N GLU A 66 -12.31 23.07 11.18
CA GLU A 66 -13.62 22.41 11.17
C GLU A 66 -13.54 20.92 10.79
N GLY A 67 -12.35 20.30 10.89
CA GLY A 67 -12.14 18.88 10.81
C GLY A 67 -11.14 18.38 9.76
N TRP A 68 -10.64 19.20 8.83
CA TRP A 68 -9.65 18.74 7.87
C TRP A 68 -8.33 18.35 8.55
N PHE A 69 -7.94 19.09 9.56
CA PHE A 69 -6.71 18.83 10.30
C PHE A 69 -6.69 17.44 10.95
N GLU A 70 -7.86 16.93 11.31
CA GLU A 70 -8.02 15.64 11.98
C GLU A 70 -8.16 14.45 11.02
N ILE A 71 -8.42 14.71 9.71
CA ILE A 71 -8.69 13.63 8.75
C ILE A 71 -7.57 12.59 8.67
N PRO A 72 -6.29 12.98 8.58
CA PRO A 72 -5.20 12.00 8.45
C PRO A 72 -5.16 11.00 9.60
N ASN A 73 -5.31 11.47 10.83
CA ASN A 73 -5.30 10.63 12.04
C ASN A 73 -6.58 9.80 12.14
N ARG A 74 -7.74 10.41 11.95
CA ARG A 74 -9.03 9.72 12.02
C ARG A 74 -9.15 8.60 10.98
N VAL A 75 -8.70 8.85 9.76
CA VAL A 75 -8.68 7.82 8.70
C VAL A 75 -7.59 6.79 9.00
N GLY A 76 -6.45 7.21 9.53
CA GLY A 76 -5.40 6.32 10.01
C GLY A 76 -5.92 5.33 11.05
N ASP A 77 -6.66 5.77 12.05
CA ASP A 77 -7.27 4.92 13.07
C ASP A 77 -8.29 3.92 12.49
N LEU A 78 -9.02 4.30 11.44
CA LEU A 78 -9.92 3.38 10.73
C LEU A 78 -9.15 2.28 9.99
N ILE A 79 -8.07 2.66 9.30
CA ILE A 79 -7.18 1.71 8.64
C ILE A 79 -6.49 0.81 9.68
N GLY A 80 -6.04 1.39 10.79
CA GLY A 80 -5.41 0.68 11.89
C GLY A 80 -6.23 -0.52 12.37
N LYS A 81 -7.55 -0.38 12.49
CA LYS A 81 -8.45 -1.47 12.86
C LYS A 81 -8.44 -2.64 11.86
N LEU A 82 -8.16 -2.39 10.58
CA LEU A 82 -8.10 -3.42 9.55
C LEU A 82 -6.76 -4.16 9.52
N ILE A 83 -5.69 -3.48 9.93
CA ILE A 83 -4.32 -4.02 9.89
C ILE A 83 -3.79 -4.44 11.26
N GLY A 84 -4.61 -4.35 12.32
CA GLY A 84 -4.22 -4.76 13.67
C GLY A 84 -3.36 -3.76 14.43
N ALA A 85 -3.31 -2.49 14.00
CA ALA A 85 -2.60 -1.43 14.70
C ALA A 85 -3.49 -0.75 15.76
N HIS A 86 -2.85 -0.16 16.78
CA HIS A 86 -3.54 0.61 17.81
C HIS A 86 -3.85 2.04 17.35
N ALA A 87 -4.72 2.71 18.09
CA ALA A 87 -5.05 4.11 17.82
C ALA A 87 -3.79 4.99 17.89
N GLY A 88 -3.62 5.87 16.90
CA GLY A 88 -2.48 6.77 16.78
C GLY A 88 -1.21 6.17 16.13
N GLU A 89 -1.20 4.88 15.79
CA GLU A 89 -0.04 4.24 15.13
C GLU A 89 -0.09 4.35 13.60
N VAL A 90 -1.22 4.74 13.03
CA VAL A 90 -1.40 4.88 11.58
C VAL A 90 -1.82 6.30 11.26
N VAL A 91 -1.17 6.89 10.28
CA VAL A 91 -1.52 8.20 9.72
C VAL A 91 -1.65 8.12 8.20
N LEU A 92 -2.70 8.73 7.66
CA LEU A 92 -2.86 8.86 6.21
C LEU A 92 -2.05 10.06 5.74
N ALA A 93 -1.07 9.84 4.85
CA ALA A 93 -0.22 10.89 4.33
C ALA A 93 0.25 10.56 2.91
N ASP A 94 0.58 11.57 2.13
CA ASP A 94 1.29 11.51 0.85
C ASP A 94 0.78 10.40 -0.13
N ASN A 95 1.72 9.71 -0.74
CA ASN A 95 1.51 8.52 -1.57
C ASN A 95 2.52 7.42 -1.17
N THR A 96 2.37 6.22 -1.73
CA THR A 96 3.22 5.08 -1.41
C THR A 96 4.71 5.38 -1.57
N SER A 97 5.11 6.02 -2.67
CA SER A 97 6.53 6.32 -2.93
C SER A 97 7.14 7.26 -1.88
N VAL A 98 6.41 8.32 -1.52
CA VAL A 98 6.89 9.28 -0.50
C VAL A 98 6.91 8.64 0.88
N CYS A 99 5.89 7.84 1.23
CA CYS A 99 5.85 7.12 2.51
C CYS A 99 6.98 6.10 2.61
N LEU A 100 7.24 5.34 1.54
CA LEU A 100 8.35 4.38 1.48
C LEU A 100 9.70 5.09 1.63
N PHE A 101 9.92 6.21 0.93
CA PHE A 101 11.14 7.01 1.06
C PHE A 101 11.37 7.47 2.50
N LYS A 102 10.33 8.07 3.12
CA LYS A 102 10.39 8.53 4.52
C LYS A 102 10.69 7.37 5.48
N GLY A 103 10.00 6.23 5.30
CA GLY A 103 10.20 5.03 6.11
C GLY A 103 11.59 4.46 5.96
N ALA A 104 12.11 4.35 4.73
CA ALA A 104 13.46 3.86 4.47
C ALA A 104 14.54 4.75 5.11
N VAL A 105 14.45 6.07 4.92
CA VAL A 105 15.40 7.01 5.53
C VAL A 105 15.33 6.94 7.07
N ALA A 106 14.13 6.81 7.64
CA ALA A 106 13.97 6.68 9.09
C ALA A 106 14.58 5.37 9.61
N ALA A 107 14.37 4.25 8.91
CA ALA A 107 14.94 2.96 9.28
C ALA A 107 16.47 2.97 9.22
N LEU A 108 17.06 3.53 8.16
CA LEU A 108 18.51 3.67 8.02
C LEU A 108 19.12 4.52 9.15
N LYS A 109 18.47 5.63 9.51
CA LYS A 109 18.91 6.47 10.65
C LYS A 109 18.77 5.78 12.00
N ALA A 110 17.80 4.89 12.16
CA ALA A 110 17.59 4.15 13.40
C ALA A 110 18.59 3.01 13.61
N GLN A 111 19.37 2.64 12.57
CA GLN A 111 20.35 1.57 12.59
C GLN A 111 21.77 2.10 12.27
N PRO A 112 22.35 2.94 13.13
CA PRO A 112 23.66 3.52 12.87
C PRO A 112 24.73 2.43 12.72
N GLY A 113 25.59 2.56 11.71
CA GLY A 113 26.63 1.59 11.39
C GLY A 113 26.20 0.45 10.46
N ARG A 114 24.91 0.38 10.09
CA ARG A 114 24.40 -0.53 9.06
C ARG A 114 24.02 0.27 7.82
N THR A 115 24.44 -0.16 6.63
CA THR A 115 24.37 0.63 5.42
C THR A 115 23.69 -0.08 4.25
N GLU A 116 23.20 -1.31 4.47
CA GLU A 116 22.57 -2.11 3.40
C GLU A 116 21.04 -2.13 3.54
N ILE A 117 20.35 -1.86 2.43
CA ILE A 117 18.93 -2.17 2.24
C ILE A 117 18.84 -3.47 1.44
N LEU A 118 18.14 -4.47 1.96
CA LEU A 118 17.85 -5.72 1.28
C LEU A 118 16.43 -5.70 0.72
N THR A 119 16.26 -6.03 -0.56
CA THR A 119 14.96 -6.17 -1.23
C THR A 119 15.03 -7.29 -2.26
N ASP A 120 13.91 -7.60 -2.92
CA ASP A 120 13.86 -8.58 -4.00
C ASP A 120 13.49 -7.94 -5.35
N ASP A 121 13.60 -8.72 -6.44
CA ASP A 121 13.25 -8.29 -7.79
C ASP A 121 11.76 -8.51 -8.14
N MET A 122 10.96 -9.03 -7.22
CA MET A 122 9.49 -9.09 -7.32
C MET A 122 8.82 -7.84 -6.74
N ASN A 123 9.57 -6.98 -6.06
CA ASN A 123 9.06 -5.72 -5.56
C ASN A 123 8.64 -4.80 -6.72
N PHE A 124 7.72 -3.88 -6.46
CA PHE A 124 7.26 -2.97 -7.51
C PHE A 124 8.43 -2.11 -8.01
N PRO A 125 8.57 -1.87 -9.33
CA PRO A 125 9.74 -1.19 -9.89
C PRO A 125 10.03 0.19 -9.30
N SER A 126 8.99 0.98 -8.98
CA SER A 126 9.16 2.29 -8.32
C SER A 126 9.78 2.14 -6.93
N ASP A 127 9.44 1.09 -6.19
CA ASP A 127 9.90 0.90 -4.81
C ASP A 127 11.40 0.66 -4.78
N ILE A 128 11.93 -0.13 -5.72
CA ILE A 128 13.38 -0.33 -5.87
C ILE A 128 14.10 1.00 -6.16
N GLN A 129 13.52 1.86 -7.01
CA GLN A 129 14.11 3.18 -7.29
C GLN A 129 14.06 4.10 -6.06
N ILE A 130 12.95 4.08 -5.32
CA ILE A 130 12.80 4.85 -4.09
C ILE A 130 13.82 4.41 -3.03
N LEU A 131 14.02 3.11 -2.85
CA LEU A 131 15.02 2.57 -1.93
C LEU A 131 16.44 3.00 -2.32
N ARG A 132 16.77 2.99 -3.63
CA ARG A 132 18.05 3.51 -4.13
C ARG A 132 18.22 5.00 -3.82
N SER A 133 17.19 5.81 -4.09
CA SER A 133 17.22 7.24 -3.77
C SER A 133 17.35 7.50 -2.28
N ALA A 134 16.70 6.68 -1.43
CA ALA A 134 16.86 6.78 0.02
C ALA A 134 18.30 6.47 0.46
N ALA A 135 18.90 5.41 -0.10
CA ALA A 135 20.31 5.07 0.14
C ALA A 135 21.25 6.19 -0.29
N GLU A 136 21.09 6.70 -1.52
CA GLU A 136 21.90 7.81 -2.05
C GLU A 136 21.81 9.08 -1.19
N CYS A 137 20.63 9.41 -0.67
CA CYS A 137 20.44 10.56 0.24
C CYS A 137 21.15 10.38 1.59
N MET A 138 21.40 9.15 2.02
CA MET A 138 22.10 8.86 3.28
C MET A 138 23.62 8.95 3.15
N GLY A 139 24.17 8.64 1.98
CA GLY A 139 25.60 8.73 1.70
C GLY A 139 26.09 7.64 0.73
N PRO A 140 27.31 7.79 0.20
CA PRO A 140 27.85 6.87 -0.80
C PRO A 140 28.13 5.44 -0.26
N GLU A 141 28.19 5.28 1.04
CA GLU A 141 28.37 3.98 1.70
C GLU A 141 27.09 3.15 1.76
N TYR A 142 25.92 3.78 1.56
CA TYR A 142 24.63 3.09 1.60
C TYR A 142 24.31 2.41 0.27
N THR A 143 23.86 1.18 0.33
CA THR A 143 23.64 0.34 -0.85
C THR A 143 22.29 -0.37 -0.80
N VAL A 144 21.77 -0.74 -1.99
CA VAL A 144 20.58 -1.58 -2.11
C VAL A 144 20.99 -2.91 -2.75
N LYS A 145 20.84 -3.99 -1.99
CA LYS A 145 21.07 -5.36 -2.44
C LYS A 145 19.76 -5.99 -2.86
N ILE A 146 19.73 -6.53 -4.08
CA ILE A 146 18.51 -7.11 -4.67
C ILE A 146 18.68 -8.62 -4.75
N ILE A 147 17.82 -9.34 -4.02
CA ILE A 147 17.71 -10.80 -4.14
C ILE A 147 17.07 -11.13 -5.49
N ARG A 148 17.73 -12.00 -6.24
CA ARG A 148 17.18 -12.51 -7.49
C ARG A 148 16.30 -13.70 -7.21
N THR A 149 15.10 -13.68 -7.78
CA THR A 149 14.10 -14.75 -7.69
C THR A 149 13.87 -15.38 -9.05
N ASP A 150 12.98 -16.36 -9.13
CA ASP A 150 12.50 -16.92 -10.40
C ASP A 150 11.43 -16.03 -11.10
N GLY A 151 11.09 -14.89 -10.49
CA GLY A 151 10.05 -13.96 -10.94
C GLY A 151 8.61 -14.44 -10.64
N ILE A 152 8.44 -15.56 -9.97
CA ILE A 152 7.14 -16.17 -9.62
C ILE A 152 7.00 -16.29 -8.11
N SER A 153 8.01 -16.85 -7.44
CA SER A 153 8.02 -17.14 -6.02
C SER A 153 9.27 -16.59 -5.33
N GLY A 154 9.16 -16.36 -4.02
CA GLY A 154 10.27 -15.98 -3.15
C GLY A 154 10.66 -17.13 -2.23
N SER A 155 11.87 -17.08 -1.70
CA SER A 155 12.37 -18.03 -0.70
C SER A 155 12.81 -17.31 0.55
N LEU A 156 12.22 -17.64 1.69
CA LEU A 156 12.65 -17.13 3.00
C LEU A 156 14.09 -17.47 3.30
N ASP A 157 14.54 -18.66 2.93
CA ASP A 157 15.95 -19.06 3.07
C ASP A 157 16.86 -18.16 2.23
N SER A 158 16.41 -17.76 1.04
CA SER A 158 17.16 -16.78 0.25
C SER A 158 17.26 -15.43 0.95
N VAL A 159 16.19 -14.94 1.57
CA VAL A 159 16.24 -13.72 2.38
C VAL A 159 17.21 -13.88 3.54
N ARG A 160 17.07 -14.95 4.34
CA ARG A 160 17.95 -15.24 5.49
C ARG A 160 19.42 -15.32 5.11
N ASN A 161 19.74 -15.97 3.99
CA ASN A 161 21.11 -16.11 3.49
C ASN A 161 21.74 -14.80 3.00
N HIS A 162 20.91 -13.80 2.71
CA HIS A 162 21.37 -12.47 2.29
C HIS A 162 21.46 -11.47 3.44
N LEU A 163 20.87 -11.78 4.60
CA LEU A 163 21.00 -10.96 5.80
C LEU A 163 22.45 -10.97 6.32
N GLY A 164 22.92 -9.82 6.77
CA GLY A 164 24.25 -9.67 7.32
C GLY A 164 24.33 -8.51 8.32
N ASP A 165 25.51 -8.33 8.90
CA ASP A 165 25.75 -7.29 9.91
C ASP A 165 25.52 -5.87 9.37
N GLN A 166 25.61 -5.70 8.05
CA GLN A 166 25.37 -4.43 7.38
C GLN A 166 23.92 -4.19 7.01
N THR A 167 23.05 -5.20 7.11
CA THR A 167 21.62 -5.04 6.75
C THR A 167 20.90 -4.17 7.78
N ALA A 168 20.52 -2.97 7.36
CA ALA A 168 19.77 -2.00 8.15
C ALA A 168 18.24 -2.12 7.94
N LEU A 169 17.82 -2.52 6.76
CA LEU A 169 16.42 -2.58 6.35
C LEU A 169 16.19 -3.74 5.39
N VAL A 170 15.11 -4.49 5.63
CA VAL A 170 14.54 -5.43 4.65
C VAL A 170 13.22 -4.83 4.15
N SER A 171 13.07 -4.73 2.84
CA SER A 171 11.86 -4.19 2.19
C SER A 171 11.32 -5.20 1.18
N LEU A 172 10.19 -5.81 1.52
CA LEU A 172 9.49 -6.80 0.69
C LEU A 172 8.03 -6.37 0.50
N SER A 173 7.50 -6.56 -0.71
CA SER A 173 6.05 -6.47 -0.92
C SER A 173 5.39 -7.74 -0.41
N GLN A 174 4.45 -7.63 0.53
CA GLN A 174 3.76 -8.81 1.08
C GLN A 174 3.17 -9.69 -0.03
N VAL A 175 2.60 -9.07 -1.05
CA VAL A 175 2.09 -9.77 -2.24
C VAL A 175 2.80 -9.23 -3.48
N ALA A 176 3.49 -10.10 -4.20
CA ALA A 176 4.16 -9.74 -5.45
C ALA A 176 3.12 -9.38 -6.53
N TYR A 177 3.24 -8.20 -7.11
CA TYR A 177 2.21 -7.63 -7.99
C TYR A 177 2.00 -8.39 -9.32
N LYS A 178 3.01 -9.10 -9.81
CA LYS A 178 2.91 -9.90 -11.06
C LYS A 178 2.42 -11.31 -10.84
N SER A 179 2.98 -12.00 -9.84
CA SER A 179 2.73 -13.42 -9.63
C SER A 179 1.64 -13.71 -8.62
N GLY A 180 1.29 -12.73 -7.76
CA GLY A 180 0.42 -12.96 -6.61
C GLY A 180 1.10 -13.77 -5.50
N TRP A 181 2.42 -13.97 -5.55
CA TRP A 181 3.15 -14.64 -4.48
C TRP A 181 2.97 -13.89 -3.15
N LEU A 182 2.56 -14.62 -2.14
CA LEU A 182 2.37 -14.10 -0.78
C LEU A 182 3.56 -14.48 0.09
N TRP A 183 4.29 -13.48 0.58
CA TRP A 183 5.33 -13.69 1.59
C TRP A 183 4.71 -13.99 2.95
N ASP A 184 5.22 -15.01 3.63
CA ASP A 184 4.95 -15.21 5.06
C ASP A 184 5.86 -14.30 5.87
N LEU A 185 5.39 -13.08 6.13
CA LEU A 185 6.16 -12.08 6.86
C LEU A 185 6.31 -12.39 8.35
N SER A 186 5.54 -13.35 8.89
CA SER A 186 5.71 -13.79 10.27
C SER A 186 6.98 -14.60 10.47
N ASP A 187 7.50 -15.19 9.39
CA ASP A 187 8.71 -16.00 9.38
C ASP A 187 9.97 -15.21 8.97
N VAL A 188 9.83 -13.93 8.52
CA VAL A 188 10.94 -13.03 8.17
C VAL A 188 11.42 -12.29 9.40
#